data_87643b32368d5cbaf1ea5fa9d2fa295f
#
_entry.id   87643b32368d5cbaf1ea5fa9d2fa295f
#
_cell.length_a   1.000
_cell.length_b   1.000
_cell.length_c   1.000
_cell.angle_alpha   90.00
_cell.angle_beta   90.00
_cell.angle_gamma   90.00
#
_symmetry.space_group_name_H-M   'P 1'
#
loop_
_entity.id
_entity.type
_entity.pdbx_description
1 polymer ?
#
loop_
_entity_poly.entity_id
_entity_poly.type
_entity_poly.pdbx_seq_one_letter_code
_entity_poly.pdbx_strand_id
1 'polypeptide(L)'
;STTDYNGVYNGYYIDFEAKETKNKTSFPLNNIHAHQVEHMKNTYHQKGIVFLMIRFKSLDEVYLLPYSKFEKYWQRYINNIKKSITVEEIRKNGYHIPYQYQPRLNYLKAVDKLILDESEDRV
;
A
#
# COMPACT_ATOMS: atom_id res chain seq x y z
N SER A 1 4.46 2.39 18.11
CA SER A 1 4.08 2.78 16.76
C SER A 1 3.92 1.58 15.86
N THR A 2 2.96 1.64 15.01
CA THR A 2 2.55 0.52 14.18
C THR A 2 2.80 0.79 12.71
N THR A 3 2.57 2.03 12.23
CA THR A 3 2.84 2.42 10.84
C THR A 3 3.66 3.71 10.80
N ASP A 4 4.29 3.97 9.65
CA ASP A 4 5.19 5.11 9.49
C ASP A 4 4.46 6.45 9.48
N TYR A 5 3.27 6.48 8.90
CA TYR A 5 2.56 7.74 8.64
C TYR A 5 1.08 7.59 8.93
N ASN A 6 0.51 8.58 9.60
CA ASN A 6 -0.93 8.67 9.78
C ASN A 6 -1.34 10.15 9.86
N GLY A 7 -2.61 10.42 9.57
CA GLY A 7 -3.13 11.77 9.59
C GLY A 7 -4.50 11.84 8.96
N VAL A 8 -4.98 13.07 8.78
CA VAL A 8 -6.29 13.31 8.19
C VAL A 8 -6.12 14.07 6.88
N TYR A 9 -6.84 13.61 5.85
CA TYR A 9 -6.86 14.24 4.55
C TYR A 9 -8.31 14.29 4.06
N ASN A 10 -8.83 15.47 3.81
CA ASN A 10 -10.22 15.70 3.37
C ASN A 10 -11.26 14.94 4.21
N GLY A 11 -11.06 14.95 5.53
CA GLY A 11 -11.97 14.27 6.44
C GLY A 11 -11.75 12.77 6.58
N TYR A 12 -10.81 12.19 5.85
CA TYR A 12 -10.48 10.76 5.93
C TYR A 12 -9.24 10.55 6.76
N TYR A 13 -9.27 9.55 7.62
CA TYR A 13 -8.07 9.11 8.32
C TYR A 13 -7.21 8.29 7.36
N ILE A 14 -5.98 8.74 7.17
CA ILE A 14 -5.01 8.11 6.27
C ILE A 14 -3.95 7.43 7.11
N ASP A 15 -3.61 6.19 6.77
CA ASP A 15 -2.62 5.42 7.48
C ASP A 15 -1.82 4.59 6.48
N PHE A 16 -0.50 4.72 6.46
CA PHE A 16 0.29 3.93 5.53
C PHE A 16 1.69 3.61 6.03
N GLU A 17 2.25 2.56 5.46
CA GLU A 17 3.60 2.08 5.71
C GLU A 17 4.41 2.25 4.42
N ALA A 18 5.59 2.84 4.52
CA ALA A 18 6.50 2.99 3.38
C ALA A 18 7.55 1.89 3.42
N LYS A 19 7.71 1.19 2.31
CA LYS A 19 8.68 0.11 2.15
C LYS A 19 9.45 0.25 0.86
N GLU A 20 10.68 -0.26 0.85
CA GLU A 20 11.56 -0.17 -0.31
C GLU A 20 12.23 -1.53 -0.54
N THR A 21 12.47 -1.85 -1.79
CA THR A 21 13.25 -3.04 -2.16
C THR A 21 14.18 -2.71 -3.31
N LYS A 22 15.33 -3.38 -3.36
CA LYS A 22 16.25 -3.33 -4.50
C LYS A 22 15.91 -4.37 -5.56
N ASN A 23 15.02 -5.31 -5.27
CA ASN A 23 14.62 -6.32 -6.22
C ASN A 23 13.87 -5.69 -7.39
N LYS A 24 14.10 -6.21 -8.59
CA LYS A 24 13.47 -5.68 -9.81
C LYS A 24 12.16 -6.37 -10.15
N THR A 25 11.94 -7.55 -9.60
CA THR A 25 10.81 -8.40 -10.03
C THR A 25 9.75 -8.62 -8.97
N SER A 26 10.10 -8.41 -7.70
CA SER A 26 9.16 -8.70 -6.61
C SER A 26 9.48 -7.92 -5.34
N PHE A 27 8.47 -7.79 -4.50
CA PHE A 27 8.60 -7.20 -3.17
C PHE A 27 8.48 -8.32 -2.12
N PRO A 28 9.55 -8.59 -1.34
CA PRO A 28 9.51 -9.64 -0.32
C PRO A 28 8.64 -9.25 0.87
N LEU A 29 7.74 -10.14 1.27
CA LEU A 29 6.81 -9.86 2.37
C LEU A 29 7.42 -9.98 3.75
N ASN A 30 8.61 -10.59 3.88
CA ASN A 30 9.31 -10.63 5.16
C ASN A 30 9.80 -9.25 5.64
N ASN A 31 9.72 -8.23 4.78
CA ASN A 31 10.01 -6.83 5.16
C ASN A 31 8.89 -6.20 5.99
N ILE A 32 7.74 -6.85 6.08
CA ILE A 32 6.58 -6.32 6.80
C ILE A 32 6.36 -7.16 8.05
N HIS A 33 6.20 -6.51 9.19
CA HIS A 33 5.95 -7.20 10.45
C HIS A 33 4.46 -7.49 10.63
N ALA A 34 4.14 -8.64 11.24
CA ALA A 34 2.77 -9.05 11.46
C ALA A 34 1.95 -8.01 12.23
N HIS A 35 2.57 -7.35 13.22
CA HIS A 35 1.85 -6.33 13.99
C HIS A 35 1.50 -5.09 13.16
N GLN A 36 2.30 -4.77 12.14
CA GLN A 36 1.98 -3.68 11.21
C GLN A 36 0.76 -4.04 10.37
N VAL A 37 0.70 -5.29 9.90
CA VAL A 37 -0.44 -5.78 9.12
C VAL A 37 -1.71 -5.80 9.97
N GLU A 38 -1.61 -6.24 11.22
CA GLU A 38 -2.75 -6.25 12.12
C GLU A 38 -3.29 -4.85 12.37
N HIS A 39 -2.40 -3.87 12.55
CA HIS A 39 -2.80 -2.47 12.70
C HIS A 39 -3.51 -1.96 11.44
N MET A 40 -2.94 -2.24 10.26
CA MET A 40 -3.55 -1.83 8.99
C MET A 40 -4.93 -2.43 8.82
N LYS A 41 -5.06 -3.71 9.15
CA LYS A 41 -6.35 -4.41 9.09
C LYS A 41 -7.39 -3.74 9.98
N ASN A 42 -7.05 -3.48 11.23
CA ASN A 42 -7.96 -2.87 12.19
C ASN A 42 -8.38 -1.46 11.75
N THR A 43 -7.42 -0.67 11.28
CA THR A 43 -7.70 0.68 10.79
C THR A 43 -8.59 0.65 9.55
N TYR A 44 -8.34 -0.28 8.65
CA TYR A 44 -9.15 -0.44 7.45
C TYR A 44 -10.60 -0.81 7.80
N HIS A 45 -10.80 -1.72 8.76
CA HIS A 45 -12.13 -2.14 9.18
C HIS A 45 -12.89 -1.02 9.90
N GLN A 46 -12.18 -0.03 10.42
CA GLN A 46 -12.80 1.18 10.97
C GLN A 46 -12.92 2.29 9.93
N LYS A 47 -12.82 1.94 8.65
CA LYS A 47 -13.03 2.81 7.49
C LYS A 47 -11.91 3.84 7.25
N GLY A 48 -10.73 3.61 7.82
CA GLY A 48 -9.54 4.35 7.46
C GLY A 48 -9.11 4.04 6.02
N ILE A 49 -8.39 4.96 5.41
CA ILE A 49 -7.77 4.80 4.10
C ILE A 49 -6.36 4.28 4.34
N VAL A 50 -6.16 3.00 4.08
CA VAL A 50 -4.95 2.28 4.47
C VAL A 50 -4.25 1.68 3.26
N PHE A 51 -2.94 1.87 3.20
CA PHE A 51 -2.18 1.38 2.05
C PHE A 51 -0.69 1.23 2.39
N LEU A 52 0.02 0.61 1.46
CA LEU A 52 1.48 0.53 1.45
C LEU A 52 2.00 1.41 0.32
N MET A 53 3.08 2.14 0.60
CA MET A 53 3.86 2.83 -0.43
C MET A 53 5.09 1.98 -0.68
N ILE A 54 5.19 1.37 -1.86
CA ILE A 54 6.26 0.44 -2.18
C ILE A 54 7.13 1.04 -3.26
N ARG A 55 8.42 1.23 -2.93
CA ARG A 55 9.41 1.71 -3.87
C ARG A 55 10.27 0.55 -4.37
N PHE A 56 10.32 0.40 -5.68
CA PHE A 56 11.28 -0.46 -6.35
C PHE A 56 12.47 0.40 -6.76
N LYS A 57 13.48 0.45 -5.90
CA LYS A 57 14.61 1.37 -6.05
C LYS A 57 15.34 1.18 -7.37
N SER A 58 15.60 -0.07 -7.76
CA SER A 58 16.33 -0.37 -8.99
C SER A 58 15.54 -0.07 -10.26
N LEU A 59 14.22 0.03 -10.17
CA LEU A 59 13.34 0.41 -11.29
C LEU A 59 12.99 1.90 -11.26
N ASP A 60 13.30 2.57 -10.16
CA ASP A 60 12.88 3.96 -9.89
C ASP A 60 11.37 4.12 -10.05
N GLU A 61 10.60 3.20 -9.48
CA GLU A 61 9.15 3.20 -9.52
C GLU A 61 8.58 3.11 -8.11
N VAL A 62 7.48 3.84 -7.88
CA VAL A 62 6.76 3.83 -6.61
C VAL A 62 5.29 3.52 -6.87
N TYR A 63 4.72 2.67 -6.02
CA TYR A 63 3.32 2.27 -6.12
C TYR A 63 2.63 2.41 -4.78
N LEU A 64 1.39 2.91 -4.81
CA LEU A 64 0.48 2.87 -3.67
C LEU A 64 -0.35 1.59 -3.80
N LEU A 65 -0.16 0.66 -2.87
CA LEU A 65 -0.92 -0.60 -2.86
C LEU A 65 -1.95 -0.55 -1.73
N PRO A 66 -3.25 -0.48 -2.04
CA PRO A 66 -4.28 -0.45 -1.01
C PRO A 66 -4.25 -1.68 -0.13
N TYR A 67 -4.53 -1.51 1.16
CA TYR A 67 -4.63 -2.66 2.06
C TYR A 67 -5.66 -3.68 1.55
N SER A 68 -6.79 -3.21 1.01
CA SER A 68 -7.83 -4.07 0.47
C SER A 68 -7.33 -5.01 -0.64
N LYS A 69 -6.28 -4.61 -1.36
CA LYS A 69 -5.65 -5.43 -2.40
C LYS A 69 -4.47 -6.23 -1.85
N PHE A 70 -3.81 -5.70 -0.83
CA PHE A 70 -2.66 -6.35 -0.19
C PHE A 70 -3.06 -7.59 0.59
N GLU A 71 -4.22 -7.60 1.20
CA GLU A 71 -4.65 -8.63 2.15
C GLU A 71 -4.53 -10.06 1.59
N LYS A 72 -4.94 -10.28 0.35
CA LYS A 72 -4.87 -11.61 -0.27
C LYS A 72 -3.43 -12.11 -0.42
N TYR A 73 -2.49 -11.21 -0.66
CA TYR A 73 -1.07 -11.55 -0.79
C TYR A 73 -0.46 -11.87 0.57
N TRP A 74 -0.90 -11.16 1.60
CA TRP A 74 -0.48 -11.46 2.98
C TRP A 74 -0.99 -12.83 3.42
N GLN A 75 -2.24 -13.17 3.13
CA GLN A 75 -2.79 -14.49 3.42
C GLN A 75 -2.03 -15.60 2.69
N ARG A 76 -1.68 -15.36 1.43
CA ARG A 76 -0.86 -16.27 0.63
C ARG A 76 0.51 -16.50 1.29
N TYR A 77 1.09 -15.46 1.84
CA TYR A 77 2.37 -15.52 2.52
C TYR A 77 2.30 -16.31 3.84
N ILE A 78 1.35 -16.00 4.70
CA ILE A 78 1.24 -16.68 6.00
C ILE A 78 0.83 -18.14 5.84
N ASN A 79 0.23 -18.51 4.73
CA ASN A 79 -0.09 -19.90 4.40
C ASN A 79 1.04 -20.62 3.66
N ASN A 80 2.22 -20.00 3.62
CA ASN A 80 3.44 -20.58 3.01
C ASN A 80 3.30 -20.91 1.52
N ILE A 81 2.43 -20.22 0.80
CA ILE A 81 2.23 -20.43 -0.63
C ILE A 81 3.24 -19.63 -1.45
N LYS A 82 3.42 -18.34 -1.11
CA LYS A 82 4.37 -17.48 -1.82
C LYS A 82 4.88 -16.37 -0.90
N LYS A 83 6.18 -16.07 -1.00
CA LYS A 83 6.87 -15.16 -0.05
C LYS A 83 6.95 -13.73 -0.54
N SER A 84 6.45 -13.43 -1.74
CA SER A 84 6.60 -12.11 -2.34
C SER A 84 5.37 -11.73 -3.16
N ILE A 85 5.27 -10.44 -3.47
CA ILE A 85 4.30 -9.92 -4.44
C ILE A 85 5.12 -9.49 -5.65
N THR A 86 4.75 -9.96 -6.85
CA THR A 86 5.48 -9.58 -8.06
C THR A 86 5.20 -8.12 -8.41
N VAL A 87 6.14 -7.51 -9.15
CA VAL A 87 5.94 -6.14 -9.61
C VAL A 87 4.70 -6.02 -10.50
N GLU A 88 4.42 -7.05 -11.32
CA GLU A 88 3.21 -7.08 -12.16
C GLU A 88 1.94 -7.11 -11.31
N GLU A 89 1.95 -7.89 -10.22
CA GLU A 89 0.80 -7.94 -9.31
C GLU A 89 0.57 -6.58 -8.65
N ILE A 90 1.65 -5.91 -8.26
CA ILE A 90 1.56 -4.58 -7.65
C ILE A 90 1.07 -3.54 -8.68
N ARG A 91 1.58 -3.59 -9.90
CA ARG A 91 1.12 -2.69 -10.97
C ARG A 91 -0.36 -2.87 -11.27
N LYS A 92 -0.82 -4.11 -11.26
CA LYS A 92 -2.22 -4.43 -11.55
C LYS A 92 -3.16 -3.96 -10.45
N ASN A 93 -2.75 -4.05 -9.19
CA ASN A 93 -3.61 -3.81 -8.04
C ASN A 93 -3.38 -2.46 -7.37
N GLY A 94 -2.32 -1.78 -7.72
CA GLY A 94 -1.93 -0.51 -7.09
C GLY A 94 -2.05 0.67 -8.01
N TYR A 95 -1.62 1.82 -7.49
CA TYR A 95 -1.59 3.08 -8.24
C TYR A 95 -0.15 3.50 -8.40
N HIS A 96 0.27 3.74 -9.64
CA HIS A 96 1.60 4.26 -9.92
C HIS A 96 1.72 5.70 -9.44
N ILE A 97 2.79 6.02 -8.72
CA ILE A 97 3.07 7.37 -8.25
C ILE A 97 4.15 7.96 -9.17
N PRO A 98 3.79 8.91 -10.05
CA PRO A 98 4.78 9.50 -10.95
C PRO A 98 5.87 10.24 -10.20
N TYR A 99 7.11 10.15 -10.69
CA TYR A 99 8.23 10.87 -10.12
C TYR A 99 8.22 12.31 -10.65
N GLN A 100 7.93 13.27 -9.77
CA GLN A 100 7.84 14.69 -10.13
C GLN A 100 8.38 15.57 -9.02
N TYR A 101 8.44 16.88 -9.29
CA TYR A 101 8.95 17.88 -8.34
C TYR A 101 8.21 17.91 -7.01
N GLN A 102 6.95 17.50 -6.99
CA GLN A 102 6.12 17.54 -5.79
C GLN A 102 5.57 16.14 -5.49
N PRO A 103 6.41 15.24 -4.96
CA PRO A 103 5.99 13.86 -4.69
C PRO A 103 4.78 13.75 -3.76
N ARG A 104 4.66 14.71 -2.81
CA ARG A 104 3.52 14.74 -1.88
C ARG A 104 2.19 14.91 -2.63
N LEU A 105 2.15 15.82 -3.60
CA LEU A 105 0.93 16.02 -4.39
C LEU A 105 0.61 14.80 -5.24
N ASN A 106 1.63 14.11 -5.73
CA ASN A 106 1.42 12.93 -6.56
C ASN A 106 0.80 11.78 -5.76
N TYR A 107 1.27 11.55 -4.54
CA TYR A 107 0.68 10.50 -3.75
C TYR A 107 -0.74 10.87 -3.28
N LEU A 108 -1.00 12.16 -3.02
CA LEU A 108 -2.35 12.61 -2.67
C LEU A 108 -3.34 12.42 -3.82
N LYS A 109 -2.90 12.60 -5.07
CA LYS A 109 -3.74 12.28 -6.23
C LYS A 109 -4.10 10.80 -6.26
N ALA A 110 -3.16 9.92 -5.93
CA ALA A 110 -3.43 8.49 -5.83
C ALA A 110 -4.38 8.18 -4.67
N VAL A 111 -4.23 8.87 -3.55
CA VAL A 111 -5.15 8.74 -2.41
C VAL A 111 -6.56 9.15 -2.82
N ASP A 112 -6.72 10.23 -3.59
CA ASP A 112 -8.03 10.66 -4.10
C ASP A 112 -8.69 9.55 -4.93
N LYS A 113 -7.93 8.92 -5.82
CA LYS A 113 -8.43 7.81 -6.62
C LYS A 113 -8.81 6.62 -5.75
N LEU A 114 -7.98 6.29 -4.77
CA LEU A 114 -8.26 5.21 -3.84
C LEU A 114 -9.56 5.47 -3.07
N ILE A 115 -9.75 6.68 -2.56
CA ILE A 115 -10.96 7.06 -1.82
C ILE A 115 -12.19 6.88 -2.72
N LEU A 116 -12.12 7.34 -3.94
CA LEU A 116 -13.23 7.22 -4.90
C LEU A 116 -13.55 5.74 -5.16
N ASP A 117 -12.52 4.93 -5.45
CA ASP A 117 -12.71 3.52 -5.76
C ASP A 117 -13.28 2.75 -4.57
N GLU A 118 -12.80 3.00 -3.35
CA GLU A 118 -13.30 2.33 -2.14
C GLU A 118 -14.69 2.80 -1.76
N SER A 119 -15.04 4.04 -2.03
CA SER A 119 -16.40 4.55 -1.79
C SER A 119 -17.42 3.86 -2.69
N GLU A 120 -17.07 3.61 -3.95
CA GLU A 120 -17.93 2.88 -4.88
C GLU A 120 -18.11 1.43 -4.43
N ASP A 121 -17.05 0.79 -3.97
CA ASP A 121 -17.09 -0.60 -3.53
C ASP A 121 -17.89 -0.79 -2.24
N ARG A 122 -18.02 0.26 -1.42
CA ARG A 122 -18.71 0.19 -0.12
C ARG A 122 -20.18 0.59 -0.16
N VAL A 123 -20.66 1.01 -1.31
CA VAL A 123 -22.07 1.42 -1.48
C VAL A 123 -23.05 0.23 -1.54
#